data_99c8fd5b8c3f88d127604d8e9cbe8aea
#
_entry.id   99c8fd5b8c3f88d127604d8e9cbe8aea
#
_cell.length_a   1.000
_cell.length_b   1.000
_cell.length_c   1.000
_cell.angle_alpha   90.00
_cell.angle_beta   90.00
_cell.angle_gamma   90.00
#
_symmetry.space_group_name_H-M   'P 1'
#
loop_
_entity.id
_entity.type
_entity.pdbx_description
1 polymer ?
#
loop_
_entity_poly.entity_id
_entity_poly.type
_entity_poly.pdbx_seq_one_letter_code
_entity_poly.pdbx_strand_id
1 'polypeptide(L)'
;VGTPEEILTDPANDYVTRFTESVDRGRVVTASSIMLTQPIVVRIRKDGPEAIIRKMREKRLYALPMIGTDEQFLGEIRLKDVLRLRKEGVRDISSIVMKEVPSVLESMTVEDMLPLLPKVQQALPVVDENNRLKGVVSTSAIIIEMTGKDQKEIEEIIQNAIDL
;
A
#
# COMPACT_ATOMS: atom_id res chain seq x y z
N VAL A 1 -21.32 35.42 -0.05
CA VAL A 1 -20.36 34.86 0.89
C VAL A 1 -21.06 34.66 2.23
N GLY A 2 -21.24 33.40 2.63
CA GLY A 2 -21.87 33.07 3.90
C GLY A 2 -20.94 33.31 5.09
N THR A 3 -21.53 33.43 6.28
CA THR A 3 -20.76 33.44 7.52
C THR A 3 -20.15 32.06 7.76
N PRO A 4 -19.08 31.93 8.60
CA PRO A 4 -18.54 30.62 8.95
C PRO A 4 -19.59 29.66 9.53
N GLU A 5 -20.56 30.17 10.26
CA GLU A 5 -21.66 29.35 10.80
C GLU A 5 -22.58 28.81 9.71
N GLU A 6 -22.90 29.62 8.71
CA GLU A 6 -23.69 29.17 7.55
C GLU A 6 -22.98 28.10 6.74
N ILE A 7 -21.66 28.22 6.58
CA ILE A 7 -20.83 27.23 5.87
C ILE A 7 -20.83 25.91 6.64
N LEU A 8 -20.72 25.95 7.97
CA LEU A 8 -20.71 24.74 8.83
C LEU A 8 -22.06 24.02 8.86
N THR A 9 -23.16 24.73 8.64
CA THR A 9 -24.51 24.15 8.65
C THR A 9 -25.02 23.75 7.27
N ASP A 10 -24.33 24.14 6.21
CA ASP A 10 -24.70 23.79 4.83
C ASP A 10 -23.95 22.49 4.39
N PRO A 11 -24.66 21.34 4.24
CA PRO A 11 -24.01 20.09 3.85
C PRO A 11 -23.29 20.15 2.51
N ALA A 12 -23.79 20.93 1.53
CA ALA A 12 -23.18 21.07 0.22
C ALA A 12 -21.83 21.78 0.32
N ASN A 13 -21.75 22.87 1.09
CA ASN A 13 -20.50 23.59 1.31
C ASN A 13 -19.50 22.77 2.13
N ASP A 14 -19.96 22.01 3.12
CA ASP A 14 -19.12 21.13 3.91
C ASP A 14 -18.49 20.03 3.01
N TYR A 15 -19.28 19.43 2.14
CA TYR A 15 -18.77 18.45 1.16
C TYR A 15 -17.71 19.04 0.23
N VAL A 16 -17.95 20.21 -0.34
CA VAL A 16 -17.00 20.89 -1.22
C VAL A 16 -15.71 21.23 -0.48
N THR A 17 -15.81 21.70 0.76
CA THR A 17 -14.65 22.02 1.59
C THR A 17 -13.80 20.76 1.85
N ARG A 18 -14.42 19.66 2.23
CA ARG A 18 -13.71 18.37 2.44
C ARG A 18 -13.07 17.85 1.19
N PHE A 19 -13.74 17.94 0.06
CA PHE A 19 -13.20 17.53 -1.23
C PHE A 19 -11.96 18.34 -1.61
N THR A 20 -12.02 19.67 -1.44
CA THR A 20 -10.91 20.57 -1.72
C THR A 20 -9.70 20.28 -0.81
N GLU A 21 -9.94 20.07 0.48
CA GLU A 21 -8.89 19.70 1.43
C GLU A 21 -8.20 18.38 1.04
N SER A 22 -8.97 17.37 0.62
CA SER A 22 -8.43 16.09 0.15
C SER A 22 -7.54 16.26 -1.07
N VAL A 23 -7.95 17.06 -2.04
CA VAL A 23 -7.16 17.35 -3.24
C VAL A 23 -5.86 18.06 -2.87
N ASP A 24 -5.93 19.06 -2.00
CA ASP A 24 -4.76 19.79 -1.56
C ASP A 24 -3.77 18.91 -0.79
N ARG A 25 -4.25 18.03 0.08
CA ARG A 25 -3.41 17.06 0.78
C ARG A 25 -2.72 16.11 -0.19
N GLY A 26 -3.45 15.61 -1.18
CA GLY A 26 -2.90 14.71 -2.19
C GLY A 26 -1.77 15.32 -3.02
N ARG A 27 -1.72 16.65 -3.13
CA ARG A 27 -0.68 17.37 -3.86
C ARG A 27 0.58 17.60 -3.07
N VAL A 28 0.51 17.63 -1.74
CA VAL A 28 1.65 17.98 -0.88
C VAL A 28 2.22 16.82 -0.10
N VAL A 29 1.40 15.81 0.21
CA VAL A 29 1.85 14.64 0.97
C VAL A 29 2.59 13.69 0.04
N THR A 30 3.80 13.30 0.44
CA THR A 30 4.66 12.43 -0.35
C THR A 30 4.71 11.01 0.19
N ALA A 31 5.16 10.09 -0.64
CA ALA A 31 5.32 8.68 -0.25
C ALA A 31 6.21 8.55 0.99
N SER A 32 7.32 9.31 1.07
CA SER A 32 8.23 9.21 2.21
C SER A 32 7.59 9.58 3.55
N SER A 33 6.57 10.44 3.54
CA SER A 33 5.93 10.87 4.79
C SER A 33 4.88 9.88 5.32
N ILE A 34 4.36 8.99 4.47
CA ILE A 34 3.32 8.03 4.85
C ILE A 34 3.73 6.58 4.71
N MET A 35 4.91 6.30 4.19
CA MET A 35 5.39 4.92 4.00
C MET A 35 5.74 4.25 5.32
N LEU A 36 5.58 2.93 5.36
CA LEU A 36 6.13 2.08 6.40
C LEU A 36 7.60 1.83 6.04
N THR A 37 8.52 2.26 6.90
CA THR A 37 9.97 2.25 6.61
C THR A 37 10.65 0.91 6.81
N GLN A 38 10.04 -0.01 7.54
CA GLN A 38 10.56 -1.37 7.75
C GLN A 38 9.47 -2.38 7.40
N PRO A 39 9.14 -2.52 6.11
CA PRO A 39 8.11 -3.46 5.70
C PRO A 39 8.59 -4.90 5.85
N ILE A 40 7.63 -5.81 5.97
CA ILE A 40 7.92 -7.23 5.86
C ILE A 40 8.25 -7.51 4.39
N VAL A 41 9.35 -8.21 4.17
CA VAL A 41 9.86 -8.50 2.82
C VAL A 41 10.18 -9.97 2.67
N VAL A 42 10.21 -10.41 1.42
CA VAL A 42 10.75 -11.72 1.03
C VAL A 42 12.18 -11.50 0.54
N ARG A 43 13.12 -12.22 1.12
CA ARG A 43 14.53 -12.15 0.72
C ARG A 43 14.87 -13.31 -0.21
N ILE A 44 15.35 -12.98 -1.40
CA ILE A 44 15.77 -14.00 -2.36
C ILE A 44 16.86 -14.89 -1.75
N ARG A 45 16.79 -16.19 -2.01
CA ARG A 45 17.74 -17.23 -1.54
C ARG A 45 17.73 -17.47 -0.02
N LYS A 46 16.94 -16.72 0.74
CA LYS A 46 16.78 -16.94 2.18
C LYS A 46 15.41 -17.48 2.54
N ASP A 47 14.36 -16.94 1.94
CA ASP A 47 13.00 -17.31 2.26
C ASP A 47 12.45 -18.32 1.26
N GLY A 48 12.02 -19.49 1.77
CA GLY A 48 11.27 -20.47 1.01
C GLY A 48 9.76 -20.31 1.22
N PRO A 49 8.93 -21.12 0.54
CA PRO A 49 7.48 -21.01 0.63
C PRO A 49 6.92 -21.05 2.07
N GLU A 50 7.42 -21.90 2.91
CA GLU A 50 6.94 -22.01 4.31
C GLU A 50 7.21 -20.73 5.12
N ALA A 51 8.41 -20.16 4.98
CA ALA A 51 8.76 -18.92 5.67
C ALA A 51 7.89 -17.75 5.18
N ILE A 52 7.65 -17.67 3.89
CA ILE A 52 6.83 -16.62 3.28
C ILE A 52 5.37 -16.73 3.76
N ILE A 53 4.81 -17.92 3.74
CA ILE A 53 3.43 -18.16 4.21
C ILE A 53 3.29 -17.76 5.68
N ARG A 54 4.27 -18.11 6.52
CA ARG A 54 4.27 -17.73 7.92
C ARG A 54 4.28 -16.21 8.10
N LYS A 55 5.16 -15.50 7.37
CA LYS A 55 5.22 -14.03 7.40
C LYS A 55 3.89 -13.41 7.01
N MET A 56 3.28 -13.90 5.94
CA MET A 56 2.00 -13.40 5.46
C MET A 56 0.87 -13.67 6.45
N ARG A 57 0.84 -14.87 7.03
CA ARG A 57 -0.19 -15.26 8.01
C ARG A 57 -0.13 -14.41 9.27
N GLU A 58 1.06 -14.20 9.82
CA GLU A 58 1.24 -13.42 11.06
C GLU A 58 0.71 -12.00 10.96
N LYS A 59 0.83 -11.40 9.79
CA LYS A 59 0.42 -10.00 9.56
C LYS A 59 -0.80 -9.87 8.67
N ARG A 60 -1.45 -10.97 8.30
CA ARG A 60 -2.62 -11.01 7.42
C ARG A 60 -2.37 -10.30 6.09
N LEU A 61 -1.24 -10.60 5.49
CA LEU A 61 -0.83 -10.03 4.22
C LEU A 61 -1.02 -11.05 3.10
N TYR A 62 -1.34 -10.57 1.91
CA TYR A 62 -1.56 -11.41 0.72
C TYR A 62 -0.50 -11.22 -0.35
N ALA A 63 0.35 -10.23 -0.17
CA ALA A 63 1.44 -9.91 -1.07
C ALA A 63 2.57 -9.25 -0.29
N LEU A 64 3.81 -9.54 -0.66
CA LEU A 64 5.01 -8.96 -0.05
C LEU A 64 5.99 -8.54 -1.13
N PRO A 65 6.70 -7.43 -0.93
CA PRO A 65 7.81 -7.10 -1.82
C PRO A 65 8.95 -8.09 -1.64
N MET A 66 9.60 -8.44 -2.73
CA MET A 66 10.80 -9.28 -2.74
C MET A 66 12.02 -8.42 -2.99
N ILE A 67 13.03 -8.61 -2.18
CA ILE A 67 14.31 -7.91 -2.30
C ILE A 67 15.46 -8.88 -2.49
N GLY A 68 16.49 -8.40 -3.18
CA GLY A 68 17.73 -9.11 -3.40
C GLY A 68 18.89 -8.49 -2.63
N THR A 69 20.08 -8.62 -3.18
CA THR A 69 21.30 -8.02 -2.64
C THR A 69 21.18 -6.51 -2.60
N ASP A 70 21.73 -5.88 -1.56
CA ASP A 70 21.69 -4.42 -1.34
C ASP A 70 20.28 -3.82 -1.35
N GLU A 71 19.30 -4.55 -0.82
CA GLU A 71 17.91 -4.10 -0.73
C GLU A 71 17.28 -3.83 -2.11
N GLN A 72 17.83 -4.39 -3.17
CA GLN A 72 17.32 -4.25 -4.52
C GLN A 72 15.90 -4.76 -4.63
N PHE A 73 14.96 -3.93 -5.09
CA PHE A 73 13.58 -4.34 -5.30
C PHE A 73 13.48 -5.22 -6.54
N LEU A 74 12.99 -6.45 -6.38
CA LEU A 74 12.90 -7.44 -7.46
C LEU A 74 11.48 -7.65 -7.98
N GLY A 75 10.47 -7.31 -7.20
CA GLY A 75 9.09 -7.52 -7.57
C GLY A 75 8.21 -7.89 -6.37
N GLU A 76 7.07 -8.48 -6.63
CA GLU A 76 6.08 -8.84 -5.61
C GLU A 76 5.85 -10.34 -5.59
N ILE A 77 5.73 -10.90 -4.40
CA ILE A 77 5.34 -12.29 -4.17
C ILE A 77 3.90 -12.30 -3.64
N ARG A 78 3.05 -13.10 -4.27
CA ARG A 78 1.64 -13.22 -3.91
C ARG A 78 1.34 -14.54 -3.21
N LEU A 79 0.51 -14.49 -2.18
CA LEU A 79 0.17 -15.66 -1.37
C LEU A 79 -0.34 -16.85 -2.21
N LYS A 80 -1.21 -16.59 -3.17
CA LYS A 80 -1.77 -17.65 -4.03
C LYS A 80 -0.69 -18.45 -4.76
N ASP A 81 0.35 -17.77 -5.21
CA ASP A 81 1.45 -18.41 -5.94
C ASP A 81 2.37 -19.19 -5.01
N VAL A 82 2.60 -18.67 -3.81
CA VAL A 82 3.41 -19.38 -2.78
C VAL A 82 2.70 -20.66 -2.34
N LEU A 83 1.38 -20.61 -2.14
CA LEU A 83 0.58 -21.78 -1.79
C LEU A 83 0.64 -22.85 -2.88
N ARG A 84 0.63 -22.44 -4.15
CA ARG A 84 0.79 -23.35 -5.27
C ARG A 84 2.16 -24.02 -5.25
N LEU A 85 3.24 -23.27 -5.07
CA LEU A 85 4.59 -23.84 -4.97
C LEU A 85 4.72 -24.83 -3.81
N ARG A 86 4.15 -24.51 -2.66
CA ARG A 86 4.15 -25.41 -1.51
C ARG A 86 3.47 -26.73 -1.85
N LYS A 87 2.31 -26.66 -2.50
CA LYS A 87 1.56 -27.86 -2.91
C LYS A 87 2.35 -28.70 -3.91
N GLU A 88 3.09 -28.07 -4.81
CA GLU A 88 3.92 -28.73 -5.80
C GLU A 88 5.27 -29.22 -5.26
N GLY A 89 5.60 -28.89 -4.00
CA GLY A 89 6.87 -29.25 -3.39
C GLY A 89 8.06 -28.47 -3.93
N VAL A 90 7.84 -27.34 -4.58
CA VAL A 90 8.88 -26.49 -5.15
C VAL A 90 9.36 -25.47 -4.12
N ARG A 91 10.67 -25.43 -3.88
CA ARG A 91 11.26 -24.49 -2.91
C ARG A 91 11.73 -23.18 -3.53
N ASP A 92 12.09 -23.20 -4.78
CA ASP A 92 12.58 -22.02 -5.51
C ASP A 92 11.40 -21.10 -5.85
N ILE A 93 11.45 -19.87 -5.33
CA ILE A 93 10.40 -18.88 -5.50
C ILE A 93 10.65 -17.94 -6.69
N SER A 94 11.73 -18.09 -7.40
CA SER A 94 12.09 -17.17 -8.49
C SER A 94 11.09 -17.16 -9.64
N SER A 95 10.38 -18.26 -9.87
CA SER A 95 9.39 -18.37 -10.93
C SER A 95 8.09 -17.60 -10.67
N ILE A 96 7.80 -17.25 -9.43
CA ILE A 96 6.54 -16.61 -9.05
C ILE A 96 6.67 -15.11 -8.75
N VAL A 97 7.85 -14.54 -8.96
CA VAL A 97 8.07 -13.11 -8.73
C VAL A 97 7.36 -12.31 -9.82
N MET A 98 6.44 -11.44 -9.41
CA MET A 98 5.77 -10.50 -10.30
C MET A 98 6.66 -9.28 -10.48
N LYS A 99 7.32 -9.19 -11.62
CA LYS A 99 8.29 -8.12 -11.91
C LYS A 99 7.63 -6.83 -12.39
N GLU A 100 6.44 -6.92 -12.97
CA GLU A 100 5.71 -5.79 -13.55
C GLU A 100 4.80 -5.12 -12.51
N VAL A 101 5.32 -4.87 -11.33
CA VAL A 101 4.60 -4.18 -10.26
C VAL A 101 5.05 -2.73 -10.24
N PRO A 102 4.12 -1.76 -10.21
CA PRO A 102 4.53 -0.36 -10.12
C PRO A 102 5.25 -0.10 -8.81
N SER A 103 6.28 0.74 -8.88
CA SER A 103 6.97 1.28 -7.71
C SER A 103 6.98 2.80 -7.80
N VAL A 104 7.13 3.46 -6.66
CA VAL A 104 7.13 4.91 -6.59
C VAL A 104 8.40 5.41 -5.92
N LEU A 105 8.79 6.63 -6.25
CA LEU A 105 9.90 7.31 -5.58
C LEU A 105 9.39 7.96 -4.30
N GLU A 106 10.31 8.20 -3.36
CA GLU A 106 9.99 8.82 -2.07
C GLU A 106 9.33 10.20 -2.20
N SER A 107 9.64 10.91 -3.26
CA SER A 107 9.13 12.26 -3.53
C SER A 107 7.78 12.30 -4.25
N MET A 108 7.27 11.16 -4.73
CA MET A 108 5.96 11.13 -5.40
C MET A 108 4.85 11.50 -4.42
N THR A 109 3.92 12.31 -4.92
CA THR A 109 2.76 12.74 -4.12
C THR A 109 1.68 11.67 -4.09
N VAL A 110 0.78 11.78 -3.12
CA VAL A 110 -0.39 10.90 -3.03
C VAL A 110 -1.22 10.99 -4.31
N GLU A 111 -1.40 12.19 -4.86
CA GLU A 111 -2.11 12.40 -6.12
C GLU A 111 -1.51 11.55 -7.25
N ASP A 112 -0.18 11.52 -7.35
CA ASP A 112 0.52 10.73 -8.38
C ASP A 112 0.41 9.22 -8.14
N MET A 113 0.24 8.79 -6.90
CA MET A 113 0.10 7.38 -6.54
C MET A 113 -1.30 6.82 -6.82
N LEU A 114 -2.34 7.65 -6.80
CA LEU A 114 -3.72 7.20 -6.96
C LEU A 114 -3.96 6.36 -8.23
N PRO A 115 -3.47 6.74 -9.41
CA PRO A 115 -3.68 5.94 -10.62
C PRO A 115 -3.02 4.57 -10.59
N LEU A 116 -2.06 4.36 -9.69
CA LEU A 116 -1.31 3.11 -9.58
C LEU A 116 -2.01 2.08 -8.68
N LEU A 117 -2.92 2.52 -7.81
CA LEU A 117 -3.57 1.65 -6.82
C LEU A 117 -4.28 0.43 -7.42
N PRO A 118 -5.00 0.53 -8.55
CA PRO A 118 -5.63 -0.64 -9.14
C PRO A 118 -4.66 -1.73 -9.59
N LYS A 119 -3.39 -1.39 -9.74
CA LYS A 119 -2.34 -2.30 -10.23
C LYS A 119 -1.61 -3.05 -9.12
N VAL A 120 -1.89 -2.73 -7.86
CA VAL A 120 -1.26 -3.38 -6.71
C VAL A 120 -2.29 -4.09 -5.86
N GLN A 121 -1.87 -5.17 -5.20
CA GLN A 121 -2.78 -5.93 -4.34
C GLN A 121 -2.93 -5.31 -2.96
N GLN A 122 -1.86 -4.79 -2.39
CA GLN A 122 -1.88 -4.41 -0.98
C GLN A 122 -1.14 -3.12 -0.70
N ALA A 123 0.01 -2.92 -1.29
CA ALA A 123 0.84 -1.76 -1.02
C ALA A 123 1.72 -1.41 -2.22
N LEU A 124 2.01 -0.13 -2.37
CA LEU A 124 2.96 0.36 -3.36
C LEU A 124 4.38 0.30 -2.79
N PRO A 125 5.30 -0.38 -3.45
CA PRO A 125 6.71 -0.31 -3.06
C PRO A 125 7.26 1.08 -3.31
N VAL A 126 8.01 1.60 -2.33
CA VAL A 126 8.72 2.87 -2.44
C VAL A 126 10.19 2.58 -2.58
N VAL A 127 10.79 3.08 -3.64
CA VAL A 127 12.20 2.84 -3.97
C VAL A 127 12.97 4.15 -4.08
N ASP A 128 14.30 4.05 -3.96
CA ASP A 128 15.19 5.15 -4.24
C ASP A 128 15.61 5.17 -5.72
N GLU A 129 16.48 6.09 -6.10
CA GLU A 129 16.98 6.25 -7.47
C GLU A 129 17.75 5.02 -7.98
N ASN A 130 18.27 4.21 -7.07
CA ASN A 130 18.99 2.97 -7.40
C ASN A 130 18.10 1.73 -7.32
N ASN A 131 16.78 1.92 -7.27
CA ASN A 131 15.78 0.85 -7.17
C ASN A 131 15.92 0.00 -5.89
N ARG A 132 16.40 0.60 -4.80
CA ARG A 132 16.44 -0.04 -3.49
C ARG A 132 15.13 0.20 -2.76
N LEU A 133 14.59 -0.82 -2.14
CA LEU A 133 13.35 -0.69 -1.38
C LEU A 133 13.57 0.16 -0.12
N LYS A 134 12.81 1.24 0.00
CA LYS A 134 12.84 2.16 1.14
C LYS A 134 11.67 1.95 2.09
N GLY A 135 10.57 1.45 1.57
CA GLY A 135 9.36 1.23 2.35
C GLY A 135 8.20 0.80 1.46
N VAL A 136 7.02 0.77 2.04
CA VAL A 136 5.78 0.52 1.29
C VAL A 136 4.70 1.51 1.73
N VAL A 137 3.85 1.91 0.79
CA VAL A 137 2.66 2.71 1.07
C VAL A 137 1.44 1.83 0.88
N SER A 138 0.72 1.57 1.97
CA SER A 138 -0.50 0.78 1.90
C SER A 138 -1.65 1.59 1.31
N THR A 139 -2.61 0.90 0.70
CA THR A 139 -3.84 1.53 0.22
C THR A 139 -4.56 2.26 1.35
N SER A 140 -4.60 1.65 2.55
CA SER A 140 -5.23 2.28 3.71
C SER A 140 -4.52 3.56 4.15
N ALA A 141 -3.19 3.63 4.08
CA ALA A 141 -2.46 4.85 4.40
C ALA A 141 -2.86 6.02 3.48
N ILE A 142 -3.05 5.73 2.20
CA ILE A 142 -3.51 6.72 1.23
C ILE A 142 -4.94 7.18 1.54
N ILE A 143 -5.83 6.25 1.85
CA ILE A 143 -7.22 6.55 2.22
C ILE A 143 -7.28 7.41 3.47
N ILE A 144 -6.50 7.07 4.50
CA ILE A 144 -6.39 7.86 5.73
C ILE A 144 -5.99 9.29 5.42
N GLU A 145 -4.94 9.45 4.61
CA GLU A 145 -4.43 10.77 4.25
C GLU A 145 -5.44 11.60 3.46
N MET A 146 -6.14 10.97 2.51
CA MET A 146 -7.11 11.66 1.66
C MET A 146 -8.42 11.99 2.38
N THR A 147 -8.86 11.15 3.31
CA THR A 147 -10.16 11.32 3.97
C THR A 147 -10.05 11.98 5.35
N GLY A 148 -8.87 11.99 5.96
CA GLY A 148 -8.68 12.44 7.33
C GLY A 148 -9.28 11.50 8.38
N LYS A 149 -9.68 10.28 7.98
CA LYS A 149 -10.21 9.25 8.88
C LYS A 149 -9.07 8.42 9.44
N ASP A 150 -9.22 7.96 10.68
CA ASP A 150 -8.22 7.09 11.26
C ASP A 150 -8.41 5.63 10.81
N GLN A 151 -7.43 4.81 11.12
CA GLN A 151 -7.41 3.39 10.73
C GLN A 151 -8.67 2.65 11.22
N LYS A 152 -9.09 2.91 12.44
CA LYS A 152 -10.25 2.25 13.05
C LYS A 152 -11.55 2.60 12.33
N GLU A 153 -11.75 3.89 12.02
CA GLU A 153 -12.94 4.34 11.26
C GLU A 153 -13.03 3.68 9.89
N ILE A 154 -11.90 3.53 9.20
CA ILE A 154 -11.85 2.87 7.89
C ILE A 154 -12.16 1.38 8.02
N GLU A 155 -11.61 0.70 9.01
CA GLU A 155 -11.90 -0.72 9.26
C GLU A 155 -13.37 -0.95 9.57
N GLU A 156 -14.01 -0.06 10.36
CA GLU A 156 -15.44 -0.13 10.65
C GLU A 156 -16.28 0.03 9.38
N ILE A 157 -15.94 0.97 8.51
CA ILE A 157 -16.64 1.18 7.23
C ILE A 157 -16.55 -0.07 6.37
N ILE A 158 -15.37 -0.65 6.26
CA ILE A 158 -15.15 -1.87 5.45
C ILE A 158 -15.95 -3.03 6.05
N GLN A 159 -15.92 -3.21 7.36
CA GLN A 159 -16.65 -4.28 8.03
C GLN A 159 -18.16 -4.16 7.82
N ASN A 160 -18.69 -2.96 7.95
CA ASN A 160 -20.11 -2.71 7.71
C ASN A 160 -20.53 -3.00 6.27
N ALA A 161 -19.66 -2.72 5.31
CA ALA A 161 -19.91 -3.05 3.90
C ALA A 161 -19.91 -4.57 3.63
N ILE A 162 -19.08 -5.31 4.37
CA ILE A 162 -19.01 -6.78 4.25
C ILE A 162 -20.25 -7.43 4.88
N ASP A 163 -20.75 -6.89 5.99
CA ASP A 163 -21.88 -7.46 6.74
C ASP A 163 -23.26 -7.21 6.08
N LEU A 164 -23.29 -6.40 5.05
CA LEU A 164 -24.51 -6.18 4.25
C LEU A 164 -24.72 -7.31 3.26
#